data_cd479aea70a150f95ae9c5e7f4c2f798
#
_entry.id   cd479aea70a150f95ae9c5e7f4c2f798
#
_cell.length_a   1.000
_cell.length_b   1.000
_cell.length_c   1.000
_cell.angle_alpha   90.00
_cell.angle_beta   90.00
_cell.angle_gamma   90.00
#
_symmetry.space_group_name_H-M   'P 1'
#
loop_
_entity.id
_entity.type
_entity.pdbx_description
1 polymer ?
#
loop_
_entity_poly.entity_id
_entity_poly.type
_entity_poly.pdbx_seq_one_letter_code
_entity_poly.pdbx_strand_id
1 'polypeptide(L)'
;MAARRQSDVSAYAEFVAARSASMFRTAYLVIGDYQLAEDLLQESLVKVYVAWPRLQDVAKAEAYTRRIIVTTAISWRRRRSFHERATDELPETAVPDPTERVTGRDKLWSELHRLPPRQRAAVVLRFCEDMSEAQTADLMDCSVGTVKRQVSIALGKMRERLGADFVPPAPDASVVTP
;
A
#
# COMPACT_ATOMS: atom_id res chain seq x y z
N MET A 1 20.40 -18.91 25.20
CA MET A 1 19.77 -18.85 23.88
C MET A 1 18.24 -18.83 23.94
N ALA A 2 17.57 -19.60 24.80
CA ALA A 2 16.11 -19.63 24.92
C ALA A 2 15.51 -18.29 25.38
N ALA A 3 16.09 -17.63 26.38
CA ALA A 3 15.61 -16.34 26.90
C ALA A 3 15.63 -15.22 25.84
N ARG A 4 16.66 -15.18 24.99
CA ARG A 4 16.75 -14.19 23.89
C ARG A 4 15.66 -14.43 22.82
N ARG A 5 15.39 -15.68 22.48
CA ARG A 5 14.30 -16.03 21.55
C ARG A 5 12.94 -15.63 22.11
N GLN A 6 12.71 -15.87 23.41
CA GLN A 6 11.46 -15.48 24.06
C GLN A 6 11.27 -13.97 24.08
N SER A 7 12.33 -13.19 24.35
CA SER A 7 12.31 -11.73 24.28
C SER A 7 12.03 -11.23 22.86
N ASP A 8 12.62 -11.84 21.83
CA ASP A 8 12.41 -11.47 20.44
C ASP A 8 10.96 -11.74 19.98
N VAL A 9 10.37 -12.86 20.44
CA VAL A 9 8.96 -13.20 20.14
C VAL A 9 8.00 -12.22 20.80
N SER A 10 8.24 -11.85 22.08
CA SER A 10 7.40 -10.87 22.79
C SER A 10 7.45 -9.50 22.11
N ALA A 11 8.66 -9.00 21.82
CA ALA A 11 8.86 -7.73 21.15
C ALA A 11 8.23 -7.69 19.74
N TYR A 12 8.31 -8.79 18.99
CA TYR A 12 7.64 -8.91 17.72
C TYR A 12 6.11 -8.87 17.87
N ALA A 13 5.55 -9.59 18.84
CA ALA A 13 4.11 -9.60 19.09
C ALA A 13 3.59 -8.20 19.47
N GLU A 14 4.32 -7.47 20.29
CA GLU A 14 4.02 -6.08 20.67
C GLU A 14 4.06 -5.16 19.45
N PHE A 15 5.07 -5.30 18.59
CA PHE A 15 5.17 -4.57 17.33
C PHE A 15 3.97 -4.83 16.43
N VAL A 16 3.58 -6.09 16.23
CA VAL A 16 2.42 -6.46 15.41
C VAL A 16 1.14 -5.86 16.00
N ALA A 17 0.92 -6.02 17.31
CA ALA A 17 -0.27 -5.48 17.98
C ALA A 17 -0.38 -3.95 17.85
N ALA A 18 0.74 -3.24 17.93
CA ALA A 18 0.76 -1.79 17.85
C ALA A 18 0.65 -1.24 16.42
N ARG A 19 1.05 -2.00 15.40
CA ARG A 19 1.24 -1.48 14.04
C ARG A 19 0.40 -2.15 12.96
N SER A 20 -0.24 -3.29 13.22
CA SER A 20 -0.98 -4.04 12.20
C SER A 20 -2.09 -3.23 11.52
N ALA A 21 -2.83 -2.42 12.26
CA ALA A 21 -3.89 -1.57 11.69
C ALA A 21 -3.33 -0.54 10.68
N SER A 22 -2.24 0.14 11.02
CA SER A 22 -1.56 1.08 10.12
C SER A 22 -0.98 0.38 8.88
N MET A 23 -0.37 -0.78 9.07
CA MET A 23 0.19 -1.59 7.99
C MET A 23 -0.88 -2.16 7.07
N PHE A 24 -2.00 -2.61 7.64
CA PHE A 24 -3.16 -3.05 6.86
C PHE A 24 -3.70 -1.92 5.99
N ARG A 25 -3.84 -0.70 6.54
CA ARG A 25 -4.26 0.47 5.78
C ARG A 25 -3.34 0.71 4.58
N THR A 26 -2.01 0.70 4.77
CA THR A 26 -1.06 0.84 3.67
C THR A 26 -1.24 -0.25 2.63
N ALA A 27 -1.38 -1.52 3.05
CA ALA A 27 -1.61 -2.66 2.17
C ALA A 27 -2.90 -2.47 1.34
N TYR A 28 -4.00 -2.09 1.99
CA TYR A 28 -5.29 -1.86 1.34
C TYR A 28 -5.22 -0.70 0.32
N LEU A 29 -4.63 0.43 0.70
CA LEU A 29 -4.49 1.57 -0.21
C LEU A 29 -3.67 1.23 -1.45
N VAL A 30 -2.65 0.39 -1.30
CA VAL A 30 -1.79 -0.01 -2.43
C VAL A 30 -2.40 -1.12 -3.27
N ILE A 31 -3.10 -2.10 -2.67
CA ILE A 31 -3.63 -3.26 -3.40
C ILE A 31 -5.05 -3.03 -3.91
N GLY A 32 -5.92 -2.37 -3.13
CA GLY A 32 -7.28 -2.01 -3.49
C GLY A 32 -8.32 -3.11 -3.33
N ASP A 33 -8.00 -4.18 -2.61
CA ASP A 33 -8.85 -5.32 -2.31
C ASP A 33 -8.62 -5.73 -0.87
N TYR A 34 -9.69 -5.91 -0.10
CA TYR A 34 -9.60 -6.17 1.33
C TYR A 34 -8.92 -7.52 1.62
N GLN A 35 -9.37 -8.58 0.96
CA GLN A 35 -8.84 -9.92 1.17
C GLN A 35 -7.37 -10.02 0.77
N LEU A 36 -7.03 -9.44 -0.39
CA LEU A 36 -5.63 -9.39 -0.84
C LEU A 36 -4.77 -8.51 0.07
N ALA A 37 -5.33 -7.49 0.71
CA ALA A 37 -4.60 -6.67 1.68
C ALA A 37 -4.28 -7.45 2.96
N GLU A 38 -5.20 -8.29 3.44
CA GLU A 38 -4.95 -9.21 4.56
C GLU A 38 -3.84 -10.21 4.23
N ASP A 39 -3.93 -10.88 3.08
CA ASP A 39 -2.92 -11.83 2.62
C ASP A 39 -1.54 -11.16 2.47
N LEU A 40 -1.52 -9.95 1.89
CA LEU A 40 -0.31 -9.16 1.72
C LEU A 40 0.32 -8.78 3.06
N LEU A 41 -0.51 -8.36 4.03
CA LEU A 41 -0.04 -8.04 5.37
C LEU A 41 0.54 -9.29 6.05
N GLN A 42 -0.16 -10.41 6.02
CA GLN A 42 0.30 -11.65 6.62
C GLN A 42 1.62 -12.12 6.00
N GLU A 43 1.75 -12.17 4.67
CA GLU A 43 3.00 -12.50 3.99
C GLU A 43 4.13 -11.55 4.40
N SER A 44 3.83 -10.26 4.51
CA SER A 44 4.81 -9.26 4.91
C SER A 44 5.28 -9.46 6.36
N LEU A 45 4.35 -9.72 7.29
CA LEU A 45 4.66 -9.96 8.69
C LEU A 45 5.52 -11.23 8.89
N VAL A 46 5.28 -12.29 8.11
CA VAL A 46 6.16 -13.48 8.12
C VAL A 46 7.59 -13.12 7.73
N LYS A 47 7.78 -12.33 6.67
CA LYS A 47 9.12 -11.87 6.25
C LYS A 47 9.80 -10.99 7.30
N VAL A 48 9.02 -10.13 7.96
CA VAL A 48 9.50 -9.29 9.08
C VAL A 48 9.91 -10.15 10.26
N TYR A 49 9.12 -11.17 10.62
CA TYR A 49 9.46 -12.10 11.69
C TYR A 49 10.81 -12.78 11.47
N VAL A 50 11.04 -13.26 10.26
CA VAL A 50 12.33 -13.89 9.87
C VAL A 50 13.49 -12.89 9.97
N ALA A 51 13.25 -11.61 9.63
CA ALA A 51 14.26 -10.56 9.68
C ALA A 51 14.41 -9.94 11.09
N TRP A 52 13.46 -10.18 12.02
CA TRP A 52 13.34 -9.53 13.33
C TRP A 52 14.63 -9.47 14.14
N PRO A 53 15.42 -10.56 14.23
CA PRO A 53 16.67 -10.51 15.01
C PRO A 53 17.71 -9.50 14.48
N ARG A 54 17.54 -9.03 13.24
CA ARG A 54 18.42 -8.04 12.58
C ARG A 54 17.83 -6.62 12.61
N LEU A 55 16.53 -6.50 12.90
CA LEU A 55 15.80 -5.24 12.99
C LEU A 55 15.83 -4.77 14.44
N GLN A 56 16.95 -4.17 14.85
CA GLN A 56 17.20 -3.80 16.26
C GLN A 56 16.40 -2.59 16.76
N ASP A 57 15.51 -2.03 15.92
CA ASP A 57 14.79 -0.79 16.17
C ASP A 57 13.37 -0.88 15.54
N VAL A 58 12.36 -0.48 16.32
CA VAL A 58 10.95 -0.46 15.90
C VAL A 58 10.74 0.39 14.64
N ALA A 59 11.40 1.55 14.53
CA ALA A 59 11.30 2.42 13.36
C ALA A 59 11.88 1.73 12.11
N LYS A 60 12.98 0.99 12.25
CA LYS A 60 13.55 0.19 11.17
C LYS A 60 12.63 -0.97 10.78
N ALA A 61 12.00 -1.62 11.75
CA ALA A 61 11.04 -2.69 11.50
C ALA A 61 9.82 -2.17 10.74
N GLU A 62 9.31 -1.00 11.10
CA GLU A 62 8.18 -0.36 10.43
C GLU A 62 8.52 0.03 8.99
N ALA A 63 9.66 0.68 8.75
CA ALA A 63 10.12 1.04 7.41
C ALA A 63 10.36 -0.22 6.55
N TYR A 64 10.94 -1.26 7.11
CA TYR A 64 11.16 -2.54 6.45
C TYR A 64 9.84 -3.23 6.08
N THR A 65 8.86 -3.24 6.98
CA THR A 65 7.52 -3.81 6.73
C THR A 65 6.82 -3.07 5.61
N ARG A 66 6.83 -1.73 5.64
CA ARG A 66 6.24 -0.88 4.60
C ARG A 66 6.88 -1.17 3.23
N ARG A 67 8.20 -1.32 3.18
CA ARG A 67 8.92 -1.70 1.96
C ARG A 67 8.45 -3.06 1.43
N ILE A 68 8.32 -4.07 2.27
CA ILE A 68 7.83 -5.40 1.87
C ILE A 68 6.40 -5.30 1.31
N ILE A 69 5.49 -4.63 2.02
CA ILE A 69 4.10 -4.44 1.58
C ILE A 69 4.06 -3.86 0.18
N VAL A 70 4.72 -2.72 -0.03
CA VAL A 70 4.65 -2.00 -1.31
C VAL A 70 5.31 -2.79 -2.45
N THR A 71 6.50 -3.34 -2.23
CA THR A 71 7.22 -4.10 -3.26
C THR A 71 6.50 -5.40 -3.62
N THR A 72 5.92 -6.08 -2.64
CA THR A 72 5.13 -7.30 -2.86
C THR A 72 3.83 -6.98 -3.62
N ALA A 73 3.11 -5.91 -3.25
CA ALA A 73 1.90 -5.47 -3.93
C ALA A 73 2.17 -5.14 -5.41
N ILE A 74 3.25 -4.39 -5.70
CA ILE A 74 3.67 -4.08 -7.08
C ILE A 74 3.97 -5.37 -7.86
N SER A 75 4.67 -6.32 -7.22
CA SER A 75 5.02 -7.60 -7.83
C SER A 75 3.80 -8.49 -8.10
N TRP A 76 2.86 -8.57 -7.16
CA TRP A 76 1.63 -9.35 -7.32
C TRP A 76 0.79 -8.87 -8.49
N ARG A 77 0.57 -7.55 -8.56
CA ARG A 77 -0.20 -6.95 -9.66
C ARG A 77 0.48 -7.13 -11.02
N ARG A 78 1.80 -7.09 -11.08
CA ARG A 78 2.53 -7.38 -12.32
C ARG A 78 2.31 -8.82 -12.79
N ARG A 79 2.32 -9.80 -11.87
CA ARG A 79 2.07 -11.21 -12.18
C ARG A 79 0.63 -11.43 -12.64
N ARG A 80 -0.33 -10.81 -11.95
CA ARG A 80 -1.75 -10.91 -12.27
C ARG A 80 -2.05 -10.32 -13.65
N SER A 81 -1.56 -9.13 -13.98
CA SER A 81 -1.74 -8.54 -15.30
C SER A 81 -1.06 -9.32 -16.42
N PHE A 82 -0.03 -10.10 -16.11
CA PHE A 82 0.59 -11.02 -17.07
C PHE A 82 -0.29 -12.26 -17.31
N HIS A 83 -0.91 -12.81 -16.28
CA HIS A 83 -1.82 -13.95 -16.38
C HIS A 83 -3.16 -13.56 -17.04
N GLU A 84 -3.71 -12.39 -16.72
CA GLU A 84 -4.95 -11.85 -17.29
C GLU A 84 -4.80 -11.54 -18.81
N ARG A 85 -3.61 -11.17 -19.26
CA ARG A 85 -3.31 -11.01 -20.70
C ARG A 85 -3.15 -12.35 -21.44
N ALA A 86 -2.87 -13.41 -20.72
CA ALA A 86 -2.78 -14.77 -21.28
C ALA A 86 -4.15 -15.50 -21.29
N THR A 87 -5.14 -14.96 -20.59
CA THR A 87 -6.51 -15.48 -20.55
C THR A 87 -7.43 -14.33 -20.96
N ASP A 88 -8.06 -14.45 -22.12
CA ASP A 88 -8.95 -13.43 -22.74
C ASP A 88 -10.29 -13.25 -22.00
N GLU A 89 -10.35 -13.55 -20.71
CA GLU A 89 -11.48 -13.30 -19.83
C GLU A 89 -11.16 -12.13 -18.91
N LEU A 90 -11.80 -10.99 -19.17
CA LEU A 90 -11.82 -9.83 -18.29
C LEU A 90 -12.44 -10.24 -16.95
N PRO A 91 -11.71 -10.21 -15.82
CA PRO A 91 -12.37 -10.29 -14.55
C PRO A 91 -13.21 -9.02 -14.39
N GLU A 92 -14.50 -9.17 -14.21
CA GLU A 92 -15.37 -8.10 -13.74
C GLU A 92 -14.78 -7.58 -12.43
N THR A 93 -14.16 -6.40 -12.50
CA THR A 93 -13.87 -5.62 -11.29
C THR A 93 -15.24 -5.41 -10.66
N ALA A 94 -15.46 -5.93 -9.45
CA ALA A 94 -16.69 -5.73 -8.72
C ALA A 94 -16.97 -4.22 -8.69
N VAL A 95 -17.94 -3.79 -9.50
CA VAL A 95 -18.42 -2.42 -9.51
C VAL A 95 -19.22 -2.29 -8.22
N PRO A 96 -18.90 -1.36 -7.30
CA PRO A 96 -19.74 -1.11 -6.14
C PRO A 96 -21.16 -0.79 -6.62
N ASP A 97 -22.17 -1.35 -5.96
CA ASP A 97 -23.59 -1.15 -6.24
C ASP A 97 -23.89 0.37 -6.30
N PRO A 98 -24.51 0.89 -7.38
CA PRO A 98 -24.77 2.32 -7.52
C PRO A 98 -25.76 2.91 -6.52
N THR A 99 -26.32 2.09 -5.61
CA THR A 99 -27.38 2.48 -4.68
C THR A 99 -26.90 3.13 -3.38
N GLU A 100 -25.59 3.04 -3.05
CA GLU A 100 -25.02 3.80 -1.94
C GLU A 100 -24.63 5.21 -2.43
N ARG A 101 -25.02 6.23 -1.67
CA ARG A 101 -24.60 7.63 -1.88
C ARG A 101 -23.06 7.66 -1.88
N VAL A 102 -22.47 7.58 -3.07
CA VAL A 102 -21.02 7.67 -3.26
C VAL A 102 -20.57 9.03 -2.75
N THR A 103 -19.98 9.07 -1.56
CA THR A 103 -19.38 10.29 -1.03
C THR A 103 -18.21 10.69 -1.92
N GLY A 104 -17.84 11.96 -1.96
CA GLY A 104 -16.67 12.41 -2.73
C GLY A 104 -15.40 11.65 -2.38
N ARG A 105 -15.36 11.09 -1.17
CA ARG A 105 -14.29 10.26 -0.63
C ARG A 105 -14.24 8.87 -1.28
N ASP A 106 -15.37 8.20 -1.44
CA ASP A 106 -15.46 6.88 -2.08
C ASP A 106 -15.02 6.98 -3.54
N LYS A 107 -15.41 8.08 -4.21
CA LYS A 107 -14.96 8.36 -5.57
C LYS A 107 -13.45 8.55 -5.65
N LEU A 108 -12.85 9.25 -4.70
CA LEU A 108 -11.40 9.44 -4.62
C LEU A 108 -10.66 8.08 -4.52
N TRP A 109 -11.10 7.22 -3.62
CA TRP A 109 -10.49 5.89 -3.42
C TRP A 109 -10.70 4.98 -4.63
N SER A 110 -11.87 4.99 -5.22
CA SER A 110 -12.16 4.29 -6.47
C SER A 110 -11.19 4.68 -7.59
N GLU A 111 -10.98 5.98 -7.80
CA GLU A 111 -10.05 6.46 -8.82
C GLU A 111 -8.57 6.17 -8.49
N LEU A 112 -8.20 6.21 -7.20
CA LEU A 112 -6.88 5.77 -6.76
C LEU A 112 -6.64 4.29 -7.12
N HIS A 113 -7.63 3.43 -6.90
CA HIS A 113 -7.54 2.00 -7.20
C HIS A 113 -7.51 1.68 -8.71
N ARG A 114 -7.95 2.60 -9.56
CA ARG A 114 -7.82 2.49 -11.03
C ARG A 114 -6.43 2.84 -11.56
N LEU A 115 -5.57 3.43 -10.74
CA LEU A 115 -4.20 3.75 -11.15
C LEU A 115 -3.37 2.47 -11.35
N PRO A 116 -2.42 2.48 -12.30
CA PRO A 116 -1.41 1.44 -12.39
C PRO A 116 -0.66 1.27 -11.06
N PRO A 117 -0.21 0.05 -10.70
CA PRO A 117 0.34 -0.26 -9.38
C PRO A 117 1.45 0.67 -8.91
N ARG A 118 2.40 1.01 -9.78
CA ARG A 118 3.52 1.91 -9.45
C ARG A 118 3.05 3.36 -9.25
N GLN A 119 2.07 3.82 -10.02
CA GLN A 119 1.49 5.16 -9.87
C GLN A 119 0.73 5.27 -8.56
N ARG A 120 -0.09 4.27 -8.25
CA ARG A 120 -0.83 4.18 -7.00
C ARG A 120 0.11 4.15 -5.80
N ALA A 121 1.11 3.27 -5.80
CA ALA A 121 2.10 3.19 -4.73
C ALA A 121 2.80 4.53 -4.49
N ALA A 122 3.21 5.23 -5.56
CA ALA A 122 3.84 6.54 -5.43
C ALA A 122 2.92 7.59 -4.80
N VAL A 123 1.64 7.63 -5.18
CA VAL A 123 0.64 8.54 -4.58
C VAL A 123 0.38 8.19 -3.12
N VAL A 124 0.16 6.92 -2.80
CA VAL A 124 -0.06 6.47 -1.41
C VAL A 124 1.13 6.84 -0.52
N LEU A 125 2.34 6.53 -0.93
CA LEU A 125 3.54 6.83 -0.15
C LEU A 125 3.75 8.33 0.05
N ARG A 126 3.52 9.14 -0.99
CA ARG A 126 3.72 10.58 -0.94
C ARG A 126 2.66 11.31 -0.13
N PHE A 127 1.39 10.91 -0.24
CA PHE A 127 0.27 11.68 0.29
C PHE A 127 -0.45 11.03 1.46
N CYS A 128 -0.52 9.69 1.52
CA CYS A 128 -1.15 9.00 2.63
C CYS A 128 -0.17 8.61 3.74
N GLU A 129 1.10 8.35 3.38
CA GLU A 129 2.17 7.99 4.32
C GLU A 129 3.14 9.16 4.59
N ASP A 130 2.88 10.33 4.03
CA ASP A 130 3.67 11.56 4.20
C ASP A 130 5.19 11.39 4.00
N MET A 131 5.57 10.52 3.07
CA MET A 131 6.98 10.27 2.77
C MET A 131 7.55 11.32 1.79
N SER A 132 8.80 11.71 1.96
CA SER A 132 9.50 12.54 0.98
C SER A 132 9.70 11.81 -0.35
N GLU A 133 9.99 12.54 -1.42
CA GLU A 133 10.32 11.93 -2.73
C GLU A 133 11.53 11.01 -2.65
N ALA A 134 12.54 11.38 -1.85
CA ALA A 134 13.73 10.55 -1.64
C ALA A 134 13.40 9.25 -0.89
N GLN A 135 12.61 9.32 0.19
CA GLN A 135 12.17 8.13 0.92
C GLN A 135 11.29 7.21 0.05
N THR A 136 10.39 7.81 -0.74
CA THR A 136 9.55 7.06 -1.69
C THR A 136 10.40 6.37 -2.75
N ALA A 137 11.41 7.05 -3.30
CA ALA A 137 12.32 6.50 -4.29
C ALA A 137 13.13 5.32 -3.74
N ASP A 138 13.69 5.46 -2.53
CA ASP A 138 14.39 4.38 -1.85
C ASP A 138 13.48 3.16 -1.60
N LEU A 139 12.26 3.40 -1.12
CA LEU A 139 11.30 2.35 -0.83
C LEU A 139 10.83 1.62 -2.10
N MET A 140 10.60 2.34 -3.19
CA MET A 140 10.16 1.78 -4.48
C MET A 140 11.29 1.26 -5.35
N ASP A 141 12.54 1.33 -4.89
CA ASP A 141 13.75 0.97 -5.63
C ASP A 141 13.81 1.63 -7.02
N CYS A 142 13.77 2.97 -7.02
CA CYS A 142 13.80 3.77 -8.24
C CYS A 142 14.39 5.17 -7.98
N SER A 143 14.60 5.96 -9.05
CA SER A 143 15.10 7.32 -8.90
C SER A 143 14.02 8.30 -8.43
N VAL A 144 14.42 9.40 -7.78
CA VAL A 144 13.53 10.52 -7.42
C VAL A 144 12.81 11.08 -8.64
N GLY A 145 13.49 11.17 -9.79
CA GLY A 145 12.88 11.58 -11.06
C GLY A 145 11.74 10.63 -11.49
N THR A 146 11.92 9.32 -11.26
CA THR A 146 10.87 8.33 -11.52
C THR A 146 9.66 8.55 -10.60
N VAL A 147 9.87 8.80 -9.30
CA VAL A 147 8.78 9.10 -8.36
C VAL A 147 8.02 10.35 -8.80
N LYS A 148 8.70 11.45 -9.09
CA LYS A 148 8.09 12.70 -9.59
C LYS A 148 7.21 12.44 -10.82
N ARG A 149 7.74 11.69 -11.79
CA ARG A 149 7.00 11.33 -13.00
C ARG A 149 5.76 10.47 -12.68
N GLN A 150 5.89 9.44 -11.85
CA GLN A 150 4.77 8.58 -11.46
C GLN A 150 3.67 9.38 -10.76
N VAL A 151 4.02 10.23 -9.83
CA VAL A 151 3.09 11.11 -9.09
C VAL A 151 2.41 12.08 -10.05
N SER A 152 3.17 12.79 -10.90
CA SER A 152 2.62 13.76 -11.85
C SER A 152 1.59 13.12 -12.80
N ILE A 153 1.92 11.96 -13.38
CA ILE A 153 1.01 11.23 -14.28
C ILE A 153 -0.23 10.76 -13.52
N ALA A 154 -0.06 10.24 -12.30
CA ALA A 154 -1.17 9.77 -11.47
C ALA A 154 -2.14 10.88 -11.12
N LEU A 155 -1.62 12.01 -10.63
CA LEU A 155 -2.44 13.18 -10.28
C LEU A 155 -3.13 13.79 -11.51
N GLY A 156 -2.48 13.78 -12.69
CA GLY A 156 -3.10 14.18 -13.95
C GLY A 156 -4.34 13.34 -14.25
N LYS A 157 -4.20 12.02 -14.24
CA LYS A 157 -5.32 11.08 -14.46
C LYS A 157 -6.44 11.24 -13.42
N MET A 158 -6.09 11.49 -12.17
CA MET A 158 -7.09 11.71 -11.12
C MET A 158 -7.83 13.03 -11.33
N ARG A 159 -7.15 14.12 -11.70
CA ARG A 159 -7.79 15.40 -12.02
C ARG A 159 -8.74 15.30 -13.21
N GLU A 160 -8.37 14.60 -14.27
CA GLU A 160 -9.24 14.36 -15.42
C GLU A 160 -10.56 13.68 -15.05
N ARG A 161 -10.55 12.81 -14.03
CA ARG A 161 -11.71 12.00 -13.63
C ARG A 161 -12.50 12.61 -12.46
N LEU A 162 -11.81 13.28 -11.56
CA LEU A 162 -12.40 13.87 -10.35
C LEU A 162 -12.77 15.36 -10.48
N GLY A 163 -12.23 16.03 -11.50
CA GLY A 163 -12.43 17.46 -11.75
C GLY A 163 -11.25 18.32 -11.31
N ALA A 164 -11.29 19.60 -11.69
CA ALA A 164 -10.21 20.57 -11.44
C ALA A 164 -9.96 20.85 -9.95
N ASP A 165 -11.01 20.76 -9.13
CA ASP A 165 -10.96 20.99 -7.68
C ASP A 165 -10.41 19.81 -6.89
N PHE A 166 -9.90 18.79 -7.58
CA PHE A 166 -9.30 17.61 -6.93
C PHE A 166 -8.10 17.99 -6.08
N VAL A 167 -8.15 17.62 -4.81
CA VAL A 167 -7.06 17.71 -3.85
C VAL A 167 -6.50 16.30 -3.61
N PRO A 168 -5.16 16.08 -3.66
CA PRO A 168 -4.57 14.79 -3.35
C PRO A 168 -4.99 14.29 -1.97
N PRO A 169 -5.09 12.96 -1.77
CA PRO A 169 -5.44 12.40 -0.46
C PRO A 169 -4.44 12.86 0.61
N ALA A 170 -4.95 13.24 1.78
CA ALA A 170 -4.14 13.58 2.94
C ALA A 170 -3.92 12.36 3.85
N PRO A 171 -2.90 12.34 4.71
CA PRO A 171 -2.71 11.35 5.74
C PRO A 171 -3.91 11.37 6.71
N ASP A 172 -4.88 10.49 6.51
CA ASP A 172 -6.07 10.42 7.36
C ASP A 172 -6.23 9.02 7.95
N ALA A 173 -6.37 8.98 9.28
CA ALA A 173 -6.52 7.75 10.04
C ALA A 173 -7.86 7.02 9.80
N SER A 174 -8.85 7.67 9.21
CA SER A 174 -10.22 7.18 9.10
C SER A 174 -10.54 6.40 7.81
N VAL A 175 -9.54 6.08 6.99
CA VAL A 175 -9.73 5.45 5.66
C VAL A 175 -10.14 3.98 5.71
N VAL A 176 -9.91 3.31 6.83
CA VAL A 176 -10.25 1.88 7.01
C VAL A 176 -10.96 1.73 8.34
N THR A 177 -12.26 1.94 8.34
CA THR A 177 -13.15 1.35 9.36
C THR A 177 -13.92 0.24 8.65
N PRO A 178 -13.91 -0.99 9.20
CA PRO A 178 -14.66 -2.11 8.64
C PRO A 178 -16.17 -1.87 8.70
#